data_cdc70959bc851c449413ecd1ae804c9d
#
_entry.id   cdc70959bc851c449413ecd1ae804c9d
#
_cell.length_a   1.000
_cell.length_b   1.000
_cell.length_c   1.000
_cell.angle_alpha   90.00
_cell.angle_beta   90.00
_cell.angle_gamma   90.00
#
_symmetry.space_group_name_H-M   'P 1'
#
loop_
_entity.id
_entity.type
_entity.pdbx_description
1 polymer ?
#
loop_
_entity_poly.entity_id
_entity_poly.type
_entity_poly.pdbx_seq_one_letter_code
_entity_poly.pdbx_strand_id
1 'polypeptide(L)' 'MDIKRFIANFADLFEETDPATISAATKFKELEEWSSLVALSVIAMVDEEYDVEFRGDDIRGSSTVEDLYNIVNNRVMAYS' A
#
# COMPACT_ATOMS: atom_id res chain seq x y z
N MET A 1 -2.82 7.54 11.94
CA MET A 1 -2.77 6.19 11.37
C MET A 1 -1.39 5.59 11.57
N ASP A 2 -1.30 4.31 11.85
CA ASP A 2 -0.02 3.66 12.17
C ASP A 2 0.63 3.07 10.91
N ILE A 3 1.83 3.55 10.58
CA ILE A 3 2.55 3.07 9.39
C ILE A 3 2.91 1.58 9.51
N LYS A 4 3.19 1.09 10.72
CA LYS A 4 3.53 -0.33 10.91
C LYS A 4 2.36 -1.23 10.53
N ARG A 5 1.15 -0.82 10.90
CA ARG A 5 -0.05 -1.57 10.53
C ARG A 5 -0.29 -1.51 9.03
N PHE A 6 -0.06 -0.35 8.41
CA PHE A 6 -0.19 -0.22 6.96
C PHE A 6 0.79 -1.15 6.24
N ILE A 7 2.04 -1.18 6.69
CA ILE A 7 3.05 -2.06 6.10
C ILE A 7 2.63 -3.52 6.25
N ALA A 8 2.11 -3.92 7.42
CA ALA A 8 1.65 -5.28 7.65
C ALA A 8 0.49 -5.63 6.71
N ASN A 9 -0.48 -4.74 6.56
CA ASN A 9 -1.61 -4.96 5.66
C ASN A 9 -1.16 -5.06 4.21
N PHE A 10 -0.20 -4.23 3.82
CA PHE A 10 0.37 -4.25 2.48
C PHE A 10 1.11 -5.57 2.22
N ALA A 11 1.98 -5.95 3.15
CA ALA A 11 2.77 -7.18 3.03
C ALA A 11 1.89 -8.43 2.96
N ASP A 12 0.76 -8.39 3.64
CA ASP A 12 -0.17 -9.52 3.69
C ASP A 12 -0.82 -9.81 2.33
N LEU A 13 -0.73 -8.88 1.40
CA LEU A 13 -1.26 -9.07 0.04
C LEU A 13 -0.35 -9.94 -0.83
N PHE A 14 0.87 -10.19 -0.39
CA PHE A 14 1.84 -10.98 -1.14
C PHE A 14 1.85 -12.40 -0.62
N GLU A 15 1.83 -13.37 -1.54
CA GLU A 15 1.80 -14.78 -1.16
C GLU A 15 3.19 -15.37 -0.97
N GLU A 16 4.16 -14.93 -1.76
CA GLU A 16 5.49 -15.52 -1.79
C GLU A 16 6.59 -14.59 -1.26
N THR A 17 6.32 -13.30 -1.22
CA THR A 17 7.30 -12.33 -0.72
C THR A 17 7.31 -12.37 0.81
N ASP A 18 8.51 -12.51 1.39
CA ASP A 18 8.66 -12.53 2.84
C ASP A 18 8.27 -11.16 3.42
N PRO A 19 7.26 -11.11 4.30
CA PRO A 19 6.83 -9.85 4.92
C PRO A 19 7.97 -9.10 5.62
N ALA A 20 8.96 -9.82 6.13
CA ALA A 20 10.09 -9.21 6.82
C ALA A 20 10.97 -8.36 5.89
N THR A 21 10.87 -8.57 4.57
CA THR A 21 11.64 -7.81 3.60
C THR A 21 10.93 -6.53 3.16
N ILE A 22 9.68 -6.34 3.57
CA ILE A 22 8.89 -5.17 3.18
C ILE A 22 8.93 -4.13 4.29
N SER A 23 9.36 -2.93 3.94
CA SER A 23 9.46 -1.81 4.87
C SER A 23 8.92 -0.54 4.21
N ALA A 24 8.94 0.57 4.95
CA ALA A 24 8.52 1.86 4.41
C ALA A 24 9.33 2.27 3.18
N ALA A 25 10.61 1.94 3.16
CA ALA A 25 11.52 2.32 2.07
C ALA A 25 11.48 1.35 0.88
N THR A 26 10.73 0.26 0.97
CA THR A 26 10.67 -0.73 -0.10
C THR A 26 10.07 -0.12 -1.37
N LYS A 27 10.80 -0.26 -2.47
CA LYS A 27 10.31 0.12 -3.80
C LYS A 27 9.45 -1.01 -4.32
N PHE A 28 8.17 -0.94 -4.03
CA PHE A 28 7.25 -2.07 -4.22
C PHE A 28 7.12 -2.50 -5.69
N LYS A 29 7.29 -1.57 -6.63
CA LYS A 29 7.19 -1.90 -8.06
C LYS A 29 8.35 -2.76 -8.54
N GLU A 30 9.44 -2.83 -7.77
CA GLU A 30 10.60 -3.66 -8.10
C GLU A 30 10.49 -5.06 -7.52
N LEU A 31 9.48 -5.35 -6.72
CA LEU A 31 9.26 -6.69 -6.19
C LEU A 31 8.85 -7.63 -7.33
N GLU A 32 9.42 -8.84 -7.35
CA GLU A 32 9.12 -9.83 -8.39
C GLU A 32 7.63 -10.18 -8.45
N GLU A 33 6.99 -10.21 -7.29
CA GLU A 33 5.58 -10.57 -7.20
C GLU A 33 4.65 -9.43 -7.62
N TRP A 34 5.16 -8.22 -7.77
CA TRP A 34 4.34 -7.06 -8.12
C TRP A 34 3.69 -7.25 -9.50
N SER A 35 2.39 -6.99 -9.57
CA SER A 35 1.63 -7.14 -10.81
C SER A 35 0.38 -6.25 -10.73
N SER A 36 -0.35 -6.17 -11.84
CA SER A 36 -1.61 -5.45 -11.86
C SER A 36 -2.63 -6.03 -10.88
N LEU A 37 -2.58 -7.34 -10.65
CA LEU A 37 -3.47 -7.99 -9.68
C LEU A 37 -3.15 -7.53 -8.27
N VAL A 38 -1.86 -7.44 -7.93
CA VAL A 38 -1.45 -6.97 -6.61
C VAL A 38 -1.85 -5.49 -6.45
N ALA A 39 -1.69 -4.69 -7.51
CA ALA A 39 -2.12 -3.29 -7.47
C ALA A 39 -3.60 -3.16 -7.17
N LEU A 40 -4.44 -3.99 -7.81
CA LEU A 40 -5.88 -4.00 -7.52
C LEU A 40 -6.15 -4.43 -6.08
N SER A 41 -5.38 -5.38 -5.57
CA SER A 41 -5.51 -5.82 -4.17
C SER A 41 -5.16 -4.70 -3.19
N VAL A 42 -4.17 -3.87 -3.53
CA VAL A 42 -3.83 -2.71 -2.70
C VAL A 42 -4.99 -1.73 -2.64
N ILE A 43 -5.61 -1.46 -3.79
CA ILE A 43 -6.77 -0.57 -3.85
C ILE A 43 -7.91 -1.10 -2.99
N ALA A 44 -8.20 -2.39 -3.10
CA ALA A 44 -9.26 -3.02 -2.30
C ALA A 44 -8.94 -3.00 -0.82
N MET A 45 -7.68 -3.27 -0.46
CA MET A 45 -7.26 -3.27 0.94
C MET A 45 -7.42 -1.88 1.57
N VAL A 46 -7.03 -0.83 0.85
CA VAL A 46 -7.14 0.53 1.36
C VAL A 46 -8.61 0.90 1.58
N ASP A 47 -9.48 0.50 0.63
CA ASP A 47 -10.91 0.76 0.76
C ASP A 47 -11.50 0.05 1.99
N GLU A 48 -11.15 -1.22 2.17
CA GLU A 48 -11.69 -2.03 3.27
C GLU A 48 -11.15 -1.62 4.64
N GLU A 49 -9.85 -1.34 4.73
CA GLU A 49 -9.20 -1.11 6.02
C GLU A 49 -9.24 0.34 6.47
N TYR A 50 -9.28 1.27 5.52
CA TYR A 50 -9.16 2.71 5.83
C TYR A 50 -10.35 3.53 5.34
N ASP A 51 -11.24 2.92 4.59
CA ASP A 51 -12.48 3.56 4.12
C ASP A 51 -12.20 4.86 3.34
N VAL A 52 -11.17 4.83 2.50
CA VAL A 52 -10.84 5.95 1.61
C VAL A 52 -10.67 5.45 0.19
N GLU A 53 -10.95 6.31 -0.79
CA GLU A 53 -10.77 5.98 -2.19
C GLU A 53 -9.28 6.03 -2.55
N PHE A 54 -8.80 4.97 -3.19
CA PHE A 54 -7.43 4.86 -3.65
C PHE A 54 -7.47 4.40 -5.11
N ARG A 55 -6.67 5.02 -5.94
CA ARG A 55 -6.75 4.79 -7.40
C ARG A 55 -5.42 4.32 -7.98
N GLY A 56 -5.48 3.76 -9.20
CA GLY A 56 -4.28 3.36 -9.93
C GLY A 56 -3.31 4.51 -10.14
N ASP A 57 -3.80 5.74 -10.35
CA ASP A 57 -2.94 6.91 -10.51
C ASP A 57 -2.12 7.18 -9.26
N ASP A 58 -2.69 6.92 -8.08
CA ASP A 58 -1.98 7.09 -6.82
C ASP A 58 -0.80 6.12 -6.74
N ILE A 59 -1.01 4.89 -7.21
CA ILE A 59 0.04 3.88 -7.23
C ILE A 59 1.12 4.26 -8.24
N ARG A 60 0.71 4.71 -9.42
CA ARG A 60 1.67 5.11 -10.47
C ARG A 60 2.55 6.27 -10.02
N GLY A 61 2.01 7.18 -9.22
CA GLY A 61 2.75 8.33 -8.72
C GLY A 61 3.63 8.02 -7.51
N SER A 62 3.57 6.79 -6.99
CA SER A 62 4.32 6.39 -5.81
C SER A 62 5.50 5.50 -6.19
N SER A 63 6.56 5.54 -5.40
CA SER A 63 7.74 4.68 -5.58
C SER A 63 7.92 3.70 -4.44
N THR A 64 7.64 4.12 -3.22
CA THR A 64 7.86 3.31 -2.02
C THR A 64 6.55 3.06 -1.27
N VAL A 65 6.58 2.10 -0.37
CA VAL A 65 5.43 1.82 0.50
C VAL A 65 5.08 3.06 1.33
N GLU A 66 6.09 3.81 1.77
CA GLU A 66 5.86 5.06 2.51
C GLU A 66 5.09 6.08 1.68
N ASP A 67 5.35 6.16 0.37
CA ASP A 67 4.61 7.07 -0.51
C ASP A 67 3.13 6.71 -0.52
N LEU A 68 2.81 5.41 -0.61
CA LEU A 68 1.43 4.94 -0.55
C LEU A 68 0.79 5.29 0.80
N TYR A 69 1.54 5.05 1.87
CA TYR A 69 1.07 5.36 3.22
C TYR A 69 0.73 6.83 3.36
N ASN A 70 1.60 7.72 2.86
CA ASN A 70 1.38 9.16 2.99
C ASN A 70 0.11 9.60 2.30
N ILE A 71 -0.19 9.05 1.11
CA ILE A 71 -1.42 9.36 0.39
C ILE A 71 -2.64 8.91 1.19
N VAL A 72 -2.62 7.68 1.69
CA VAL A 72 -3.73 7.13 2.45
C VAL A 72 -3.93 7.92 3.75
N ASN A 73 -2.82 8.20 4.45
CA ASN A 73 -2.88 8.92 5.72
C ASN A 73 -3.48 10.32 5.54
N ASN A 74 -3.09 11.01 4.47
CA ASN A 74 -3.63 12.34 4.19
C ASN A 74 -5.14 12.28 3.92
N ARG A 75 -5.61 11.26 3.23
CA ARG A 75 -7.04 11.11 2.94
C ARG A 75 -7.84 10.71 4.17
N VAL A 76 -7.30 9.83 5.00
CA VAL A 76 -7.94 9.47 6.27
C VAL A 76 -8.13 10.72 7.13
N MET A 77 -7.10 11.54 7.23
CA MET A 77 -7.15 12.77 8.03
C MET A 77 -8.12 13.80 7.43
N ALA A 78 -8.24 13.84 6.11
CA ALA A 78 -9.15 14.77 5.44
C ALA A 78 -10.62 14.42 5.68
N TYR A 79 -10.91 13.14 5.93
CA TYR A 79 -12.29 12.69 6.16
C TYR A 79 -12.70 12.69 7.63
N SER A 80 -11.75 12.90 8.53
CA SER A 80 -12.04 12.90 9.97
C SER A 80 -12.24 14.34 10.55
#